data_ad5cf977a517ad665bd44b549d8d7945
#
_entry.id   ad5cf977a517ad665bd44b549d8d7945
#
_cell.length_a   1.000
_cell.length_b   1.000
_cell.length_c   1.000
_cell.angle_alpha   90.00
_cell.angle_beta   90.00
_cell.angle_gamma   90.00
#
_symmetry.space_group_name_H-M   'P 1'
#
loop_
_entity.id
_entity.type
_entity.pdbx_description
1 polymer ?
#
loop_
_entity_poly.entity_id
_entity_poly.type
_entity_poly.pdbx_seq_one_letter_code
_entity_poly.pdbx_strand_id
1 'polypeptide(L)' 'MEHKYKEGDIVFAKVNPTLKLKVRRYVSRVYFCQIFDDPNSKELVYFERELL' A
#
# COMPACT_ATOMS: atom_id res chain seq x y z
N MET A 1 -13.45 13.20 -3.22
CA MET A 1 -12.02 13.49 -3.39
C MET A 1 -11.28 12.23 -3.77
N GLU A 2 -10.49 12.33 -4.79
CA GLU A 2 -9.77 11.16 -5.28
C GLU A 2 -8.49 10.94 -4.52
N HIS A 3 -8.14 9.69 -4.38
CA HIS A 3 -6.87 9.31 -3.78
C HIS A 3 -5.91 8.89 -4.89
N LYS A 4 -4.63 8.91 -4.57
CA LYS A 4 -3.57 8.74 -5.55
C LYS A 4 -3.50 7.32 -6.10
N TYR A 5 -3.79 6.34 -5.27
CA TYR A 5 -3.72 4.93 -5.64
C TYR A 5 -5.07 4.29 -5.44
N LYS A 6 -5.31 3.16 -6.08
CA LYS A 6 -6.57 2.44 -5.96
C LYS A 6 -6.30 0.96 -5.80
N GLU A 7 -7.34 0.21 -5.50
CA GLU A 7 -7.22 -1.24 -5.30
C GLU A 7 -6.53 -1.89 -6.48
N GLY A 8 -5.57 -2.74 -6.14
CA GLY A 8 -4.82 -3.47 -7.14
C GLY A 8 -3.56 -2.77 -7.61
N ASP A 9 -3.38 -1.51 -7.27
CA ASP A 9 -2.15 -0.80 -7.65
C ASP A 9 -0.95 -1.35 -6.90
N ILE A 10 0.19 -1.36 -7.57
CA ILE A 10 1.44 -1.76 -6.95
C ILE A 10 2.14 -0.51 -6.46
N VAL A 11 2.53 -0.53 -5.20
CA VAL A 11 3.18 0.63 -4.58
C VAL A 11 4.37 0.17 -3.76
N PHE A 12 5.20 1.14 -3.36
CA PHE A 12 6.36 0.88 -2.53
C PHE A 12 6.39 1.90 -1.41
N ALA A 13 6.70 1.45 -0.20
CA ALA A 13 6.83 2.36 0.93
C ALA A 13 8.19 3.03 0.90
N LYS A 14 8.24 4.31 1.27
CA LYS A 14 9.51 5.04 1.28
C LYS A 14 10.52 4.43 2.24
N VAL A 15 10.03 3.86 3.34
CA VAL A 15 10.93 3.25 4.33
C VAL A 15 11.49 1.92 3.86
N ASN A 16 10.87 1.32 2.84
CA ASN A 16 11.35 0.06 2.29
C ASN A 16 11.02 0.00 0.81
N PRO A 17 11.75 0.78 -0.01
CA PRO A 17 11.38 0.96 -1.41
C PRO A 17 11.56 -0.26 -2.30
N THR A 18 12.19 -1.30 -1.79
CA THR A 18 12.37 -2.51 -2.59
C THR A 18 11.28 -3.55 -2.34
N LEU A 19 10.43 -3.32 -1.33
CA LEU A 19 9.37 -4.26 -1.02
C LEU A 19 8.13 -3.90 -1.80
N LYS A 20 7.74 -4.79 -2.71
CA LYS A 20 6.58 -4.58 -3.56
C LYS A 20 5.31 -4.81 -2.77
N LEU A 21 4.42 -3.85 -2.80
CA LEU A 21 3.15 -3.90 -2.08
C LEU A 21 2.00 -3.75 -3.06
N LYS A 22 0.87 -4.35 -2.71
CA LYS A 22 -0.34 -4.23 -3.50
C LYS A 22 -1.41 -3.58 -2.64
N VAL A 23 -2.02 -2.52 -3.15
CA VAL A 23 -3.07 -1.82 -2.42
C VAL A 23 -4.32 -2.69 -2.37
N ARG A 24 -4.79 -2.94 -1.15
CA ARG A 24 -6.01 -3.71 -0.96
C ARG A 24 -7.22 -2.81 -0.85
N ARG A 25 -7.08 -1.70 -0.13
CA ARG A 25 -8.19 -0.76 0.01
C ARG A 25 -7.67 0.55 0.59
N TYR A 26 -8.50 1.56 0.47
CA TYR A 26 -8.20 2.89 0.98
C TYR A 26 -9.32 3.28 1.94
N VAL A 27 -8.98 3.53 3.19
CA VAL A 27 -9.95 3.88 4.21
C VAL A 27 -9.36 4.97 5.10
N SER A 28 -10.12 6.03 5.33
CA SER A 28 -9.73 7.08 6.27
C SER A 28 -8.33 7.63 5.99
N ARG A 29 -8.04 7.83 4.70
CA ARG A 29 -6.79 8.43 4.23
C ARG A 29 -5.57 7.55 4.41
N VAL A 30 -5.77 6.27 4.66
CA VAL A 30 -4.66 5.33 4.71
C VAL A 30 -4.89 4.21 3.72
N TYR A 31 -3.80 3.63 3.27
CA TYR A 31 -3.84 2.52 2.33
C TYR A 31 -3.52 1.22 3.07
N PHE A 32 -4.41 0.26 2.94
CA PHE A 32 -4.16 -1.07 3.46
C PHE A 32 -3.50 -1.87 2.35
N CYS A 33 -2.25 -2.24 2.57
CA CYS A 33 -1.43 -2.88 1.56
C CYS A 33 -1.06 -4.30 1.97
N GLN A 34 -0.84 -5.11 0.96
CA GLN A 34 -0.46 -6.50 1.14
C GLN A 34 0.90 -6.69 0.48
N ILE A 35 1.79 -7.45 1.11
CA ILE A 35 3.08 -7.77 0.50
C ILE A 35 2.81 -8.62 -0.73
N PHE A 36 3.27 -8.15 -1.88
CA PHE A 36 2.94 -8.78 -3.15
C PHE A 36 3.35 -10.24 -3.21
N ASP A 37 4.55 -10.54 -2.73
CA ASP A 37 5.10 -11.88 -2.78
C ASP A 37 4.71 -12.75 -1.60
N ASP A 38 3.98 -12.20 -0.64
CA ASP A 38 3.59 -12.95 0.55
C ASP A 38 2.18 -12.55 0.98
N PRO A 39 1.18 -13.00 0.23
CA PRO A 39 -0.20 -12.59 0.50
C PRO A 39 -0.75 -13.10 1.83
N ASN A 40 -0.04 -14.01 2.47
CA ASN A 40 -0.47 -14.52 3.77
C ASN A 40 0.06 -13.70 4.94
N SER A 41 0.92 -12.73 4.67
CA SER A 41 1.43 -11.88 5.73
C SER A 41 0.36 -10.89 6.15
N LYS A 42 0.60 -10.23 7.28
CA LYS A 42 -0.32 -9.22 7.77
C LYS A 42 -0.38 -8.04 6.84
N GLU A 43 -1.53 -7.39 6.77
CA GLU A 43 -1.66 -6.16 6.02
C GLU A 43 -0.80 -5.08 6.66
N LEU A 44 -0.23 -4.24 5.81
CA LEU A 44 0.53 -3.08 6.25
C LEU A 44 -0.30 -1.84 5.95
N VAL A 45 -0.21 -0.84 6.80
CA VAL A 45 -1.01 0.36 6.64
C VAL A 45 -0.08 1.56 6.50
N TYR A 46 -0.29 2.34 5.45
CA TYR A 46 0.54 3.51 5.16
C TYR A 46 -0.33 4.70 4.80
N PHE A 47 0.13 5.89 5.20
CA PHE A 47 -0.42 7.12 4.64
C PHE A 47 0.10 7.30 3.22
N GLU A 48 -0.66 8.07 2.43
CA GLU A 48 -0.25 8.32 1.05
C GLU A 48 1.16 8.91 0.97
N ARG A 49 1.51 9.78 1.90
CA ARG A 49 2.83 10.41 1.89
C ARG A 49 3.96 9.43 2.17
N GLU A 50 3.62 8.25 2.68
CA GLU A 50 4.62 7.23 2.98
C GLU A 50 4.89 6.31 1.79
N LEU A 51 4.13 6.49 0.72
CA LEU A 51 4.28 5.67 -0.48
C LEU A 51 5.01 6.43 -1.57
N LEU A 52 5.77 5.69 -2.36
CA LEU A 52 6.49 6.29 -3.49
C LEU A 52 5.58 6.51 -4.67
#